data_71912c935ad02d39f0b1f13567263040
#
_entry.id   71912c935ad02d39f0b1f13567263040
#
_cell.length_a   1.000
_cell.length_b   1.000
_cell.length_c   1.000
_cell.angle_alpha   90.00
_cell.angle_beta   90.00
_cell.angle_gamma   90.00
#
_symmetry.space_group_name_H-M   'P 1'
#
loop_
_entity.id
_entity.type
_entity.pdbx_description
1 polymer ?
#
loop_
_entity_poly.entity_id
_entity_poly.type
_entity_poly.pdbx_seq_one_letter_code
_entity_poly.pdbx_strand_id
1 'polypeptide(L)'
;MKHIVESVEEMYHAREPTGEVIVDEVLNILRRYKLIYPEDVALLMDVNPKDLRAAWHMLTGTKLIDVITQWRVMQAQDWIRKRMTELKPNDSRNHDARKLLTEVARRCGWRSERVMSHVFERHCGCSAIEWLAMHGVKRG
;
A
#
# COMPACT_ATOMS: atom_id res chain seq x y z
N MET A 1 2.86 -26.27 -6.16
CA MET A 1 1.54 -25.67 -6.40
C MET A 1 1.71 -24.30 -7.02
N LYS A 2 0.99 -24.03 -8.06
CA LYS A 2 1.09 -22.76 -8.74
C LYS A 2 0.20 -21.73 -8.04
N HIS A 3 0.78 -20.60 -7.68
CA HIS A 3 0.03 -19.53 -7.03
C HIS A 3 -0.78 -18.74 -8.06
N ILE A 4 -1.91 -18.19 -7.63
CA ILE A 4 -2.84 -17.45 -8.48
C ILE A 4 -2.24 -16.14 -8.94
N VAL A 5 -1.55 -15.46 -8.03
CA VAL A 5 -0.84 -14.21 -8.31
C VAL A 5 0.57 -14.30 -7.77
N GLU A 6 1.52 -13.76 -8.49
CA GLU A 6 2.92 -13.89 -8.16
C GLU A 6 3.45 -12.75 -7.28
N SER A 7 2.82 -11.58 -7.32
CA SER A 7 3.30 -10.43 -6.55
C SER A 7 2.16 -9.56 -6.06
N VAL A 8 2.45 -8.80 -5.00
CA VAL A 8 1.52 -7.80 -4.47
C VAL A 8 1.29 -6.71 -5.50
N GLU A 9 2.32 -6.36 -6.26
CA GLU A 9 2.22 -5.35 -7.30
C GLU A 9 1.21 -5.75 -8.38
N GLU A 10 1.23 -7.00 -8.81
CA GLU A 10 0.24 -7.51 -9.74
C GLU A 10 -1.17 -7.42 -9.19
N MET A 11 -1.35 -7.80 -7.93
CA MET A 11 -2.65 -7.71 -7.27
C MET A 11 -3.16 -6.28 -7.21
N TYR A 12 -2.26 -5.35 -6.88
CA TYR A 12 -2.62 -3.94 -6.74
C TYR A 12 -3.08 -3.33 -8.06
N HIS A 13 -2.43 -3.68 -9.15
CA HIS A 13 -2.74 -3.13 -10.47
C HIS A 13 -3.75 -3.96 -11.27
N ALA A 14 -4.12 -5.14 -10.80
CA ALA A 14 -5.04 -6.01 -11.49
C ALA A 14 -6.41 -5.34 -11.65
N ARG A 15 -6.95 -5.40 -12.85
CA ARG A 15 -8.26 -4.85 -13.18
C ARG A 15 -9.34 -5.92 -13.26
N GLU A 16 -8.93 -7.16 -13.44
CA GLU A 16 -9.83 -8.29 -13.56
C GLU A 16 -9.73 -9.21 -12.35
N PRO A 17 -10.82 -9.89 -11.97
CA PRO A 17 -10.77 -10.85 -10.88
C PRO A 17 -9.80 -11.98 -11.17
N THR A 18 -9.22 -12.55 -10.11
CA THR A 18 -8.33 -13.72 -10.23
C THR A 18 -9.09 -15.00 -10.52
N GLY A 19 -10.39 -15.01 -10.23
CA GLY A 19 -11.21 -16.21 -10.30
C GLY A 19 -11.28 -16.97 -8.98
N GLU A 20 -10.45 -16.60 -8.01
CA GLU A 20 -10.48 -17.18 -6.66
C GLU A 20 -11.29 -16.28 -5.75
N VAL A 21 -12.40 -16.80 -5.23
CA VAL A 21 -13.37 -16.00 -4.48
C VAL A 21 -12.75 -15.31 -3.26
N ILE A 22 -11.97 -16.04 -2.46
CA ILE A 22 -11.36 -15.48 -1.26
C ILE A 22 -10.38 -14.36 -1.61
N VAL A 23 -9.54 -14.59 -2.59
CA VAL A 23 -8.55 -13.59 -3.02
C VAL A 23 -9.26 -12.34 -3.53
N ASP A 24 -10.24 -12.52 -4.39
CA ASP A 24 -10.98 -11.39 -4.98
C ASP A 24 -11.72 -10.58 -3.94
N GLU A 25 -12.30 -11.24 -2.94
CA GLU A 25 -13.02 -10.56 -1.86
C GLU A 25 -12.05 -9.74 -1.00
N VAL A 26 -10.90 -10.30 -0.64
CA VAL A 26 -9.87 -9.58 0.11
C VAL A 26 -9.40 -8.35 -0.68
N LEU A 27 -9.11 -8.52 -1.97
CA LEU A 27 -8.64 -7.40 -2.80
C LEU A 27 -9.68 -6.29 -2.91
N ASN A 28 -10.96 -6.65 -3.02
CA ASN A 28 -12.03 -5.66 -3.06
C ASN A 28 -12.10 -4.88 -1.75
N ILE A 29 -11.91 -5.56 -0.62
CA ILE A 29 -11.88 -4.89 0.68
C ILE A 29 -10.69 -3.94 0.78
N LEU A 30 -9.51 -4.37 0.34
CA LEU A 30 -8.31 -3.54 0.37
C LEU A 30 -8.46 -2.28 -0.50
N ARG A 31 -9.16 -2.39 -1.63
CA ARG A 31 -9.42 -1.24 -2.50
C ARG A 31 -10.42 -0.26 -1.90
N ARG A 32 -11.34 -0.75 -1.10
CA ARG A 32 -12.43 0.06 -0.53
C ARG A 32 -12.02 0.75 0.76
N TYR A 33 -11.22 0.10 1.60
CA TYR A 33 -10.88 0.60 2.93
C TYR A 33 -9.40 0.99 3.01
N LYS A 34 -9.12 2.21 3.47
CA LYS A 34 -7.75 2.74 3.52
C LYS A 34 -6.94 2.20 4.68
N LEU A 35 -7.58 1.96 5.79
CA LEU A 35 -6.95 1.55 7.03
C LEU A 35 -7.52 0.24 7.48
N ILE A 36 -6.86 -0.85 7.10
CA ILE A 36 -7.40 -2.13 7.45
C ILE A 36 -6.27 -3.09 7.80
N TYR A 37 -6.53 -3.91 8.80
CA TYR A 37 -5.63 -4.97 9.24
C TYR A 37 -6.25 -6.32 8.91
N PRO A 38 -5.46 -7.42 8.95
CA PRO A 38 -6.02 -8.75 8.65
C PRO A 38 -7.25 -9.09 9.48
N GLU A 39 -7.28 -8.69 10.74
CA GLU A 39 -8.43 -8.95 11.63
C GLU A 39 -9.68 -8.23 11.14
N ASP A 40 -9.51 -7.00 10.61
CA ASP A 40 -10.63 -6.23 10.07
C ASP A 40 -11.15 -6.84 8.78
N VAL A 41 -10.25 -7.32 7.94
CA VAL A 41 -10.63 -8.01 6.70
C VAL A 41 -11.46 -9.25 7.04
N ALA A 42 -10.98 -10.04 7.98
CA ALA A 42 -11.70 -11.24 8.43
C ALA A 42 -13.07 -10.90 8.98
N LEU A 43 -13.16 -9.83 9.76
CA LEU A 43 -14.44 -9.37 10.31
C LEU A 43 -15.42 -9.00 9.20
N LEU A 44 -14.97 -8.26 8.21
CA LEU A 44 -15.82 -7.86 7.08
C LEU A 44 -16.25 -9.04 6.22
N MET A 45 -15.43 -10.08 6.16
CA MET A 45 -15.75 -11.31 5.43
C MET A 45 -16.56 -12.31 6.26
N ASP A 46 -16.74 -12.01 7.55
CA ASP A 46 -17.39 -12.91 8.50
C ASP A 46 -16.71 -14.28 8.57
N VAL A 47 -15.39 -14.25 8.68
CA VAL A 47 -14.58 -15.47 8.80
C VAL A 47 -13.60 -15.33 9.96
N ASN A 48 -13.07 -16.46 10.41
CA ASN A 48 -12.06 -16.49 11.45
C ASN A 48 -10.74 -15.94 10.91
N PRO A 49 -10.07 -14.99 11.61
CA PRO A 49 -8.82 -14.41 11.11
C PRO A 49 -7.72 -15.44 10.86
N LYS A 50 -7.62 -16.45 11.72
CA LYS A 50 -6.62 -17.50 11.56
C LYS A 50 -6.87 -18.32 10.30
N ASP A 51 -8.12 -18.65 10.04
CA ASP A 51 -8.51 -19.40 8.85
C ASP A 51 -8.27 -18.58 7.59
N LEU A 52 -8.57 -17.30 7.64
CA LEU A 52 -8.33 -16.39 6.50
C LEU A 52 -6.83 -16.34 6.18
N ARG A 53 -5.98 -16.17 7.20
CA ARG A 53 -4.53 -16.11 6.97
C ARG A 53 -4.00 -17.41 6.35
N ALA A 54 -4.50 -18.56 6.84
CA ALA A 54 -4.09 -19.86 6.31
C ALA A 54 -4.54 -20.03 4.87
N ALA A 55 -5.79 -19.69 4.56
CA ALA A 55 -6.32 -19.80 3.20
C ALA A 55 -5.58 -18.86 2.24
N TRP A 56 -5.32 -17.63 2.67
CA TRP A 56 -4.58 -16.67 1.87
C TRP A 56 -3.19 -17.19 1.54
N HIS A 57 -2.47 -17.69 2.55
CA HIS A 57 -1.13 -18.23 2.34
C HIS A 57 -1.14 -19.42 1.38
N MET A 58 -2.12 -20.29 1.52
CA MET A 58 -2.25 -21.46 0.63
C MET A 58 -2.50 -21.04 -0.81
N LEU A 59 -3.35 -20.03 -1.02
CA LEU A 59 -3.75 -19.61 -2.36
C LEU A 59 -2.73 -18.73 -3.06
N THR A 60 -2.00 -17.89 -2.31
CA THR A 60 -1.11 -16.89 -2.89
C THR A 60 0.37 -17.12 -2.59
N GLY A 61 0.68 -17.96 -1.62
CA GLY A 61 2.07 -18.15 -1.19
C GLY A 61 2.63 -17.00 -0.38
N THR A 62 1.80 -16.02 0.01
CA THR A 62 2.22 -14.84 0.75
C THR A 62 1.48 -14.73 2.07
N LYS A 63 2.03 -13.95 2.99
CA LYS A 63 1.34 -13.63 4.25
C LYS A 63 0.43 -12.43 4.04
N LEU A 64 -0.80 -12.53 4.51
CA LEU A 64 -1.77 -11.44 4.33
C LEU A 64 -1.28 -10.13 4.94
N ILE A 65 -0.63 -10.17 6.09
CA ILE A 65 -0.10 -8.94 6.72
C ILE A 65 0.94 -8.25 5.82
N ASP A 66 1.79 -9.02 5.16
CA ASP A 66 2.80 -8.46 4.26
C ASP A 66 2.14 -7.83 3.03
N VAL A 67 1.11 -8.47 2.50
CA VAL A 67 0.35 -7.93 1.37
C VAL A 67 -0.30 -6.60 1.75
N ILE A 68 -0.93 -6.54 2.91
CA ILE A 68 -1.58 -5.32 3.39
C ILE A 68 -0.56 -4.20 3.57
N THR A 69 0.61 -4.51 4.15
CA THR A 69 1.66 -3.51 4.34
C THR A 69 2.18 -2.97 3.01
N GLN A 70 2.47 -3.85 2.07
CA GLN A 70 2.92 -3.43 0.74
C GLN A 70 1.83 -2.67 -0.02
N TRP A 71 0.58 -3.07 0.15
CA TRP A 71 -0.56 -2.37 -0.44
C TRP A 71 -0.60 -0.91 0.02
N ARG A 72 -0.39 -0.70 1.31
CA ARG A 72 -0.33 0.66 1.87
C ARG A 72 0.82 1.47 1.28
N VAL A 73 1.99 0.84 1.12
CA VAL A 73 3.13 1.52 0.49
C VAL A 73 2.76 1.96 -0.93
N MET A 74 2.14 1.10 -1.70
CA MET A 74 1.73 1.44 -3.06
C MET A 74 0.66 2.55 -3.09
N GLN A 75 -0.27 2.53 -2.15
CA GLN A 75 -1.23 3.62 -2.01
C GLN A 75 -0.54 4.95 -1.69
N ALA A 76 0.46 4.90 -0.79
CA ALA A 76 1.23 6.08 -0.46
C ALA A 76 2.01 6.60 -1.67
N GLN A 77 2.62 5.71 -2.44
CA GLN A 77 3.34 6.08 -3.66
C GLN A 77 2.40 6.77 -4.65
N ASP A 78 1.21 6.24 -4.84
CA ASP A 78 0.22 6.85 -5.73
C ASP A 78 -0.22 8.23 -5.22
N TRP A 79 -0.43 8.37 -3.91
CA TRP A 79 -0.76 9.66 -3.32
C TRP A 79 0.35 10.68 -3.50
N ILE A 80 1.60 10.25 -3.31
CA ILE A 80 2.77 11.13 -3.50
C ILE A 80 2.80 11.62 -4.95
N ARG A 81 2.67 10.70 -5.91
CA ARG A 81 2.67 11.08 -7.33
C ARG A 81 1.57 12.06 -7.66
N LYS A 82 0.37 11.78 -7.18
CA LYS A 82 -0.79 12.63 -7.43
C LYS A 82 -0.60 14.03 -6.83
N ARG A 83 -0.14 14.10 -5.59
CA ARG A 83 0.06 15.40 -4.93
C ARG A 83 1.20 16.18 -5.54
N MET A 84 2.24 15.49 -6.01
CA MET A 84 3.36 16.16 -6.66
C MET A 84 2.96 16.89 -7.95
N THR A 85 2.00 16.35 -8.68
CA THR A 85 1.50 17.04 -9.88
C THR A 85 0.72 18.31 -9.55
N GLU A 86 0.25 18.43 -8.31
CA GLU A 86 -0.52 19.58 -7.86
C GLU A 86 0.35 20.68 -7.25
N LEU A 87 1.61 20.39 -6.93
CA LEU A 87 2.51 21.37 -6.34
C LEU A 87 3.05 22.36 -7.36
N LYS A 88 3.13 23.61 -6.95
CA LYS A 88 3.66 24.67 -7.82
C LYS A 88 5.18 24.61 -7.87
N PRO A 89 5.80 24.89 -9.03
CA PRO A 89 7.25 24.81 -9.14
C PRO A 89 8.03 25.77 -8.23
N ASN A 90 7.39 26.84 -7.80
CA ASN A 90 8.04 27.87 -6.98
C ASN A 90 7.94 27.66 -5.48
N ASP A 91 7.25 26.62 -5.06
CA ASP A 91 7.09 26.37 -3.62
C ASP A 91 8.41 25.90 -3.00
N SER A 92 8.61 26.23 -1.72
CA SER A 92 9.77 25.79 -0.98
C SER A 92 9.76 24.27 -0.86
N ARG A 93 10.69 23.63 -1.52
CA ARG A 93 10.67 22.19 -1.75
C ARG A 93 10.79 21.36 -0.48
N ASN A 94 11.70 21.71 0.40
CA ASN A 94 11.94 20.91 1.61
C ASN A 94 10.74 20.97 2.55
N HIS A 95 10.17 22.16 2.71
CA HIS A 95 9.01 22.34 3.55
C HIS A 95 7.79 21.63 2.98
N ASP A 96 7.60 21.78 1.68
CA ASP A 96 6.45 21.16 1.01
C ASP A 96 6.55 19.65 0.95
N ALA A 97 7.76 19.11 0.77
CA ALA A 97 7.99 17.67 0.76
C ALA A 97 7.64 17.04 2.11
N ARG A 98 8.10 17.65 3.22
CA ARG A 98 7.79 17.13 4.55
C ARG A 98 6.31 17.22 4.87
N LYS A 99 5.69 18.32 4.51
CA LYS A 99 4.26 18.53 4.72
C LYS A 99 3.46 17.51 3.90
N LEU A 100 3.86 17.30 2.67
CA LEU A 100 3.24 16.31 1.79
C LEU A 100 3.35 14.91 2.39
N LEU A 101 4.55 14.52 2.83
CA LEU A 101 4.75 13.18 3.39
C LEU A 101 3.99 12.98 4.69
N THR A 102 3.88 14.01 5.52
CA THR A 102 3.07 13.95 6.74
C THR A 102 1.60 13.73 6.40
N GLU A 103 1.09 14.44 5.40
CA GLU A 103 -0.28 14.26 4.92
C GLU A 103 -0.51 12.85 4.37
N VAL A 104 0.39 12.37 3.54
CA VAL A 104 0.30 11.03 2.94
C VAL A 104 0.32 9.96 4.03
N ALA A 105 1.24 10.08 5.00
CA ALA A 105 1.34 9.12 6.10
C ALA A 105 0.01 9.02 6.83
N ARG A 106 -0.59 10.17 7.15
CA ARG A 106 -1.85 10.20 7.86
C ARG A 106 -2.99 9.58 7.05
N ARG A 107 -3.05 9.88 5.75
CA ARG A 107 -4.09 9.35 4.88
C ARG A 107 -3.98 7.86 4.65
N CYS A 108 -2.75 7.33 4.66
CA CYS A 108 -2.53 5.90 4.46
C CYS A 108 -2.48 5.12 5.77
N GLY A 109 -2.71 5.82 6.89
CA GLY A 109 -2.92 5.17 8.16
C GLY A 109 -1.71 4.96 9.02
N TRP A 110 -0.63 5.62 8.72
CA TRP A 110 0.53 5.62 9.61
C TRP A 110 0.44 6.74 10.61
N ARG A 111 1.01 6.49 11.78
CA ARG A 111 1.00 7.43 12.88
C ARG A 111 1.78 8.71 12.55
N SER A 112 2.85 8.58 11.77
CA SER A 112 3.72 9.69 11.43
C SER A 112 4.47 9.42 10.14
N GLU A 113 5.07 10.45 9.57
CA GLU A 113 5.96 10.32 8.42
C GLU A 113 7.14 9.41 8.73
N ARG A 114 7.66 9.48 9.95
CA ARG A 114 8.78 8.64 10.37
C ARG A 114 8.44 7.15 10.29
N VAL A 115 7.26 6.76 10.77
CA VAL A 115 6.80 5.38 10.69
C VAL A 115 6.65 4.96 9.24
N MET A 116 6.05 5.81 8.42
CA MET A 116 5.91 5.55 6.99
C MET A 116 7.27 5.33 6.33
N SER A 117 8.25 6.16 6.67
CA SER A 117 9.60 6.04 6.11
C SER A 117 10.27 4.73 6.48
N HIS A 118 10.08 4.24 7.70
CA HIS A 118 10.60 2.92 8.09
C HIS A 118 9.98 1.80 7.26
N VAL A 119 8.69 1.90 7.00
CA VAL A 119 8.00 0.92 6.16
C VAL A 119 8.51 0.99 4.72
N PHE A 120 8.72 2.20 4.20
CA PHE A 120 9.31 2.39 2.86
C PHE A 120 10.70 1.77 2.77
N GLU A 121 11.55 1.99 3.77
CA GLU A 121 12.89 1.40 3.80
C GLU A 121 12.83 -0.12 3.71
N ARG A 122 11.89 -0.73 4.40
CA ARG A 122 11.72 -2.17 4.42
C ARG A 122 11.25 -2.72 3.06
N HIS A 123 10.34 -2.02 2.39
CA HIS A 123 9.71 -2.53 1.17
C HIS A 123 10.26 -1.94 -0.13
N CYS A 124 10.82 -0.73 -0.07
CA CYS A 124 11.36 -0.05 -1.27
C CYS A 124 12.87 0.10 -1.23
N GLY A 125 13.51 -0.19 -0.09
CA GLY A 125 14.94 -0.01 0.06
C GLY A 125 15.37 1.43 0.30
N CYS A 126 14.43 2.36 0.45
CA CYS A 126 14.73 3.77 0.71
C CYS A 126 13.62 4.39 1.54
N SER A 127 13.92 5.51 2.19
CA SER A 127 12.91 6.24 2.96
C SER A 127 11.88 6.87 2.05
N ALA A 128 10.76 7.33 2.63
CA ALA A 128 9.71 7.99 1.85
C ALA A 128 10.23 9.26 1.17
N ILE A 129 11.07 10.04 1.86
CA ILE A 129 11.62 11.26 1.27
C ILE A 129 12.62 10.96 0.15
N GLU A 130 13.41 9.90 0.30
CA GLU A 130 14.29 9.45 -0.76
C GLU A 130 13.51 8.97 -1.97
N TRP A 131 12.44 8.21 -1.72
CA TRP A 131 11.57 7.75 -2.80
C TRP A 131 10.93 8.92 -3.53
N LEU A 132 10.47 9.93 -2.78
CA LEU A 132 9.91 11.15 -3.34
C LEU A 132 10.92 11.84 -4.26
N ALA A 133 12.18 11.96 -3.81
CA ALA A 133 13.23 12.58 -4.60
C ALA A 133 13.49 11.85 -5.90
N MET A 134 13.42 10.52 -5.88
CA MET A 134 13.68 9.71 -7.07
C MET A 134 12.51 9.66 -8.05
N HIS A 135 11.27 9.68 -7.56
CA HIS A 135 10.09 9.41 -8.38
C HIS A 135 9.10 10.55 -8.45
N GLY A 136 9.07 11.40 -7.44
CA GLY A 136 8.02 12.40 -7.29
C GLY A 136 8.27 13.67 -8.08
N VAL A 137 9.51 14.06 -8.29
CA VAL A 137 9.83 15.33 -8.93
C VAL A 137 10.64 15.08 -10.19
N LYS A 138 9.94 15.03 -11.30
CA LYS A 138 10.64 15.13 -12.58
C LYS A 138 10.64 16.57 -13.01
N ARG A 139 11.82 17.13 -12.95
CA ARG A 139 12.02 18.43 -13.53
C ARG A 139 12.70 18.24 -14.85
N GLY A 140 11.91 18.45 -15.82
CA GLY A 140 12.44 18.55 -17.16
C GLY A 140 13.29 19.79 -17.31
#